data_7515404288d102702210aac30374a080
#
_entry.id   7515404288d102702210aac30374a080
#
_cell.length_a   1.000
_cell.length_b   1.000
_cell.length_c   1.000
_cell.angle_alpha   90.00
_cell.angle_beta   90.00
_cell.angle_gamma   90.00
#
_symmetry.space_group_name_H-M   'P 1'
#
loop_
_entity.id
_entity.type
_entity.pdbx_description
1 polymer ?
#
loop_
_entity_poly.entity_id
_entity_poly.type
_entity_poly.pdbx_seq_one_letter_code
_entity_poly.pdbx_strand_id
1 'polypeptide(L)'
;MPPTATAARPTLRAPSTFAGRLALIAALGGLLRVLYVLLVLADNPLSGDAAGYHHAANLFADGAGFPEPLRHMFGGVDLIVRDGAELIVATPIGHLEPTAGHPPVWTVLLGTFSFLGAVTVLQQQVVAALLGIPAIVLIGLLGRELRSERLGLIAASLAASYAFIWVNDGLLMAETAAIAAAAATSWAGLRFARNPSLRRAVVFGLVGGLAALSRAELLLILPLLTAVVLLRSELSWRERGIRASAAAAATLLLLSPWVVRNLLVFEEPVFLSNGAGTVLVQANCDPTYHGDFLGYWRIECGHPAPFGPI
;
A
#
# COMPACT_ATOMS: atom_id res chain seq x y z
N MET A 1 -46.27 49.41 -5.17
CA MET A 1 -45.14 48.54 -4.76
C MET A 1 -45.05 47.41 -5.78
N PRO A 2 -43.96 47.26 -6.53
CA PRO A 2 -43.79 46.11 -7.42
C PRO A 2 -43.49 44.86 -6.58
N PRO A 3 -43.92 43.66 -7.01
CA PRO A 3 -43.69 42.42 -6.29
C PRO A 3 -42.21 42.07 -6.31
N THR A 4 -41.64 41.79 -5.14
CA THR A 4 -40.27 41.32 -4.96
C THR A 4 -40.13 39.96 -5.63
N ALA A 5 -39.30 39.87 -6.66
CA ALA A 5 -38.89 38.62 -7.30
C ALA A 5 -38.16 37.72 -6.28
N THR A 6 -38.80 36.67 -5.89
CA THR A 6 -38.17 35.61 -5.06
C THR A 6 -37.13 34.89 -5.90
N ALA A 7 -35.85 35.11 -5.60
CA ALA A 7 -34.77 34.42 -6.27
C ALA A 7 -34.91 32.91 -6.02
N ALA A 8 -35.07 32.14 -7.10
CA ALA A 8 -35.14 30.67 -7.06
C ALA A 8 -33.84 30.14 -6.48
N ARG A 9 -33.92 29.41 -5.36
CA ARG A 9 -32.78 28.71 -4.78
C ARG A 9 -32.26 27.68 -5.79
N PRO A 10 -30.94 27.65 -6.09
CA PRO A 10 -30.36 26.64 -6.95
C PRO A 10 -30.62 25.26 -6.33
N THR A 11 -31.43 24.43 -6.96
CA THR A 11 -31.62 23.03 -6.58
C THR A 11 -30.41 22.25 -7.09
N LEU A 12 -29.55 21.83 -6.18
CA LEU A 12 -28.46 20.89 -6.46
C LEU A 12 -29.06 19.55 -6.89
N ARG A 13 -29.11 19.30 -8.19
CA ARG A 13 -29.56 18.02 -8.75
C ARG A 13 -28.42 16.99 -8.57
N ALA A 14 -28.74 15.84 -8.00
CA ALA A 14 -27.80 14.71 -7.91
C ALA A 14 -27.37 14.27 -9.33
N PRO A 15 -26.08 13.88 -9.53
CA PRO A 15 -25.60 13.42 -10.82
C PRO A 15 -26.40 12.23 -11.33
N SER A 16 -26.76 12.26 -12.63
CA SER A 16 -27.56 11.18 -13.26
C SER A 16 -26.70 10.02 -13.77
N THR A 17 -25.42 10.27 -14.09
CA THR A 17 -24.51 9.27 -14.65
C THR A 17 -23.79 8.47 -13.57
N PHE A 18 -23.38 7.23 -13.89
CA PHE A 18 -22.54 6.41 -13.01
C PHE A 18 -21.26 7.15 -12.57
N ALA A 19 -20.54 7.76 -13.52
CA ALA A 19 -19.30 8.48 -13.23
C ALA A 19 -19.55 9.65 -12.26
N GLY A 20 -20.62 10.42 -12.47
CA GLY A 20 -20.94 11.54 -11.57
C GLY A 20 -21.33 11.08 -10.17
N ARG A 21 -22.10 9.99 -10.05
CA ARG A 21 -22.44 9.40 -8.73
C ARG A 21 -21.22 8.82 -8.04
N LEU A 22 -20.35 8.13 -8.78
CA LEU A 22 -19.09 7.60 -8.25
C LEU A 22 -18.17 8.72 -7.76
N ALA A 23 -18.04 9.80 -8.54
CA ALA A 23 -17.26 10.97 -8.15
C ALA A 23 -17.81 11.64 -6.89
N LEU A 24 -19.12 11.73 -6.74
CA LEU A 24 -19.77 12.25 -5.52
C LEU A 24 -19.46 11.36 -4.30
N ILE A 25 -19.59 10.04 -4.44
CA ILE A 25 -19.25 9.09 -3.36
C ILE A 25 -17.76 9.22 -2.99
N ALA A 26 -16.88 9.29 -3.97
CA ALA A 26 -15.44 9.46 -3.75
C ALA A 26 -15.11 10.79 -3.06
N ALA A 27 -15.75 11.88 -3.45
CA ALA A 27 -15.57 13.19 -2.82
C ALA A 27 -16.05 13.20 -1.36
N LEU A 28 -17.24 12.62 -1.10
CA LEU A 28 -17.77 12.50 0.28
C LEU A 28 -16.89 11.57 1.14
N GLY A 29 -16.41 10.46 0.57
CA GLY A 29 -15.48 9.57 1.25
C GLY A 29 -14.12 10.20 1.52
N GLY A 30 -13.62 11.03 0.60
CA GLY A 30 -12.40 11.82 0.80
C GLY A 30 -12.58 12.88 1.88
N LEU A 31 -13.71 13.61 1.85
CA LEU A 31 -14.06 14.58 2.89
C LEU A 31 -14.12 13.93 4.28
N LEU A 32 -14.77 12.77 4.41
CA LEU A 32 -14.83 12.02 5.66
C LEU A 32 -13.43 11.71 6.21
N ARG A 33 -12.51 11.23 5.34
CA ARG A 33 -11.13 10.90 5.70
C ARG A 33 -10.36 12.13 6.18
N VAL A 34 -10.45 13.23 5.44
CA VAL A 34 -9.79 14.49 5.81
C VAL A 34 -10.35 15.04 7.12
N LEU A 35 -11.67 15.01 7.31
CA LEU A 35 -12.29 15.43 8.58
C LEU A 35 -11.84 14.54 9.75
N TYR A 36 -11.74 13.23 9.56
CA TYR A 36 -11.22 12.32 10.57
C TYR A 36 -9.78 12.66 10.95
N VAL A 37 -8.92 12.93 9.96
CA VAL A 37 -7.54 13.36 10.23
C VAL A 37 -7.54 14.64 11.06
N LEU A 38 -8.29 15.67 10.64
CA LEU A 38 -8.26 16.98 11.28
C LEU A 38 -8.92 17.02 12.66
N LEU A 39 -9.93 16.19 12.91
CA LEU A 39 -10.72 16.23 14.14
C LEU A 39 -10.32 15.15 15.15
N VAL A 40 -9.69 14.06 14.70
CA VAL A 40 -9.40 12.90 15.56
C VAL A 40 -7.91 12.58 15.65
N LEU A 41 -7.16 12.71 14.54
CA LEU A 41 -5.76 12.28 14.49
C LEU A 41 -4.74 13.41 14.62
N ALA A 42 -5.13 14.66 14.47
CA ALA A 42 -4.20 15.79 14.35
C ALA A 42 -3.19 15.91 15.51
N ASP A 43 -3.61 15.56 16.72
CA ASP A 43 -2.79 15.63 17.93
C ASP A 43 -2.24 14.26 18.38
N ASN A 44 -2.52 13.19 17.62
CA ASN A 44 -2.07 11.87 17.98
C ASN A 44 -0.64 11.60 17.49
N PRO A 45 0.29 11.16 18.36
CA PRO A 45 1.64 10.81 17.95
C PRO A 45 1.62 9.57 17.04
N LEU A 46 2.50 9.56 16.05
CA LEU A 46 2.75 8.38 15.25
C LEU A 46 3.59 7.36 16.03
N SER A 47 3.35 6.08 15.80
CA SER A 47 4.12 4.99 16.39
C SER A 47 4.38 3.87 15.38
N GLY A 48 5.36 3.03 15.63
CA GLY A 48 5.69 1.88 14.80
C GLY A 48 5.91 2.25 13.33
N ASP A 49 5.31 1.48 12.42
CA ASP A 49 5.45 1.66 10.98
C ASP A 49 5.01 3.05 10.48
N ALA A 50 3.99 3.65 11.11
CA ALA A 50 3.52 4.97 10.73
C ALA A 50 4.61 6.06 10.92
N ALA A 51 5.33 6.03 12.06
CA ALA A 51 6.47 6.91 12.32
C ALA A 51 7.61 6.61 11.34
N GLY A 52 7.86 5.32 11.08
CA GLY A 52 8.83 4.86 10.08
C GLY A 52 8.52 5.42 8.69
N TYR A 53 7.29 5.30 8.20
CA TYR A 53 6.91 5.82 6.88
C TYR A 53 7.00 7.34 6.78
N HIS A 54 6.57 8.07 7.83
CA HIS A 54 6.73 9.53 7.87
C HIS A 54 8.19 9.95 7.73
N HIS A 55 9.07 9.32 8.52
CA HIS A 55 10.49 9.66 8.51
C HIS A 55 11.18 9.23 7.21
N ALA A 56 10.89 8.00 6.72
CA ALA A 56 11.39 7.50 5.44
C ALA A 56 11.00 8.40 4.26
N ALA A 57 9.77 8.94 4.26
CA ALA A 57 9.30 9.85 3.22
C ALA A 57 10.09 11.16 3.20
N ASN A 58 10.38 11.74 4.36
CA ASN A 58 11.18 12.96 4.48
C ASN A 58 12.64 12.70 4.07
N LEU A 59 13.25 11.61 4.54
CA LEU A 59 14.60 11.21 4.13
C LEU A 59 14.71 10.96 2.62
N PHE A 60 13.68 10.34 2.02
CA PHE A 60 13.61 10.17 0.57
C PHE A 60 13.55 11.52 -0.17
N ALA A 61 12.75 12.47 0.33
CA ALA A 61 12.63 13.81 -0.23
C ALA A 61 13.95 14.60 -0.13
N ASP A 62 14.73 14.38 0.93
CA ASP A 62 16.05 14.98 1.17
C ASP A 62 17.16 14.31 0.34
N GLY A 63 16.82 13.28 -0.48
CA GLY A 63 17.77 12.60 -1.35
C GLY A 63 18.58 11.47 -0.68
N ALA A 64 18.25 11.10 0.56
CA ALA A 64 18.92 10.00 1.27
C ALA A 64 18.55 8.60 0.72
N GLY A 65 17.61 8.51 -0.23
CA GLY A 65 17.14 7.26 -0.80
C GLY A 65 16.24 6.48 0.16
N PHE A 66 16.58 5.22 0.45
CA PHE A 66 15.78 4.32 1.30
C PHE A 66 16.61 3.83 2.50
N PRO A 67 16.91 4.68 3.49
CA PRO A 67 17.54 4.28 4.74
C PRO A 67 16.52 3.69 5.71
N GLU A 68 17.02 2.94 6.73
CA GLU A 68 16.20 2.45 7.84
C GLU A 68 15.75 3.61 8.73
N PRO A 69 14.47 3.98 8.70
CA PRO A 69 14.03 5.24 9.30
C PRO A 69 14.07 5.23 10.83
N LEU A 70 13.69 4.12 11.46
CA LEU A 70 13.65 4.04 12.92
C LEU A 70 15.07 4.01 13.50
N ARG A 71 16.00 3.31 12.84
CA ARG A 71 17.40 3.31 13.23
C ARG A 71 18.05 4.67 13.04
N HIS A 72 17.71 5.38 11.97
CA HIS A 72 18.14 6.76 11.77
C HIS A 72 17.63 7.67 12.90
N MET A 73 16.38 7.52 13.33
CA MET A 73 15.77 8.35 14.39
C MET A 73 16.35 8.08 15.78
N PHE A 74 16.55 6.80 16.13
CA PHE A 74 16.80 6.37 17.52
C PHE A 74 18.18 5.75 17.72
N GLY A 75 18.93 5.51 16.64
CA GLY A 75 20.12 4.67 16.71
C GLY A 75 19.75 3.20 16.99
N GLY A 76 20.69 2.44 17.46
CA GLY A 76 20.46 1.04 17.80
C GLY A 76 21.67 0.35 18.40
N VAL A 77 21.43 -0.83 18.95
CA VAL A 77 22.48 -1.73 19.43
C VAL A 77 22.18 -3.12 18.87
N ASP A 78 23.12 -3.66 18.12
CA ASP A 78 23.05 -5.00 17.57
C ASP A 78 24.01 -5.94 18.30
N LEU A 79 23.52 -7.14 18.58
CA LEU A 79 24.36 -8.25 18.98
C LEU A 79 24.68 -9.08 17.72
N ILE A 80 25.91 -9.01 17.27
CA ILE A 80 26.38 -9.75 16.11
C ILE A 80 27.26 -10.91 16.61
N VAL A 81 26.93 -12.14 16.21
CA VAL A 81 27.80 -13.30 16.44
C VAL A 81 28.67 -13.47 15.19
N ARG A 82 29.97 -13.23 15.34
CA ARG A 82 30.95 -13.41 14.28
C ARG A 82 32.08 -14.33 14.77
N ASP A 83 32.34 -15.38 14.02
CA ASP A 83 33.38 -16.38 14.34
C ASP A 83 33.27 -16.96 15.77
N GLY A 84 32.01 -17.08 16.28
CA GLY A 84 31.74 -17.57 17.64
C GLY A 84 31.92 -16.54 18.76
N ALA A 85 32.27 -15.29 18.42
CA ALA A 85 32.33 -14.18 19.38
C ALA A 85 31.08 -13.30 19.26
N GLU A 86 30.53 -12.90 20.41
CA GLU A 86 29.44 -11.92 20.50
C GLU A 86 30.02 -10.50 20.45
N LEU A 87 29.63 -9.74 19.46
CA LEU A 87 30.02 -8.34 19.28
C LEU A 87 28.80 -7.45 19.46
N ILE A 88 28.94 -6.47 20.34
CA ILE A 88 27.92 -5.41 20.49
C ILE A 88 28.31 -4.25 19.57
N VAL A 89 27.49 -3.98 18.57
CA VAL A 89 27.68 -2.87 17.64
C VAL A 89 26.63 -1.82 17.91
N ALA A 90 27.06 -0.62 18.29
CA ALA A 90 26.18 0.53 18.47
C ALA A 90 26.11 1.36 17.18
N THR A 91 24.90 1.60 16.72
CA THR A 91 24.61 2.49 15.59
C THR A 91 24.18 3.85 16.12
N PRO A 92 24.87 4.95 15.78
CA PRO A 92 24.52 6.28 16.29
C PRO A 92 23.23 6.79 15.63
N ILE A 93 22.55 7.70 16.30
CA ILE A 93 21.45 8.49 15.73
C ILE A 93 21.96 9.23 14.47
N GLY A 94 21.15 9.28 13.43
CA GLY A 94 21.50 9.91 12.15
C GLY A 94 22.25 9.00 11.19
N HIS A 95 22.54 7.75 11.55
CA HIS A 95 23.18 6.81 10.65
C HIS A 95 22.26 6.43 9.49
N LEU A 96 22.77 6.48 8.28
CA LEU A 96 22.04 6.10 7.05
C LEU A 96 22.39 4.66 6.67
N GLU A 97 21.59 3.74 7.14
CA GLU A 97 21.69 2.32 6.81
C GLU A 97 20.62 1.98 5.76
N PRO A 98 20.98 1.37 4.61
CA PRO A 98 19.98 1.05 3.58
C PRO A 98 19.00 -0.01 4.08
N THR A 99 17.69 0.17 3.76
CA THR A 99 16.67 -0.81 4.09
C THR A 99 15.88 -1.28 2.86
N ALA A 100 15.27 -2.44 2.98
CA ALA A 100 14.18 -2.96 2.17
C ALA A 100 13.10 -3.59 3.08
N GLY A 101 12.96 -3.10 4.30
CA GLY A 101 11.94 -3.59 5.26
C GLY A 101 10.54 -3.60 4.67
N HIS A 102 10.24 -2.59 3.87
CA HIS A 102 8.99 -2.48 3.10
C HIS A 102 9.26 -2.22 1.62
N PRO A 103 8.35 -2.65 0.70
CA PRO A 103 8.39 -2.25 -0.70
C PRO A 103 8.24 -0.73 -0.87
N PRO A 104 8.79 -0.13 -1.96
CA PRO A 104 9.08 1.30 -2.01
C PRO A 104 7.90 2.24 -2.30
N VAL A 105 6.78 1.74 -2.85
CA VAL A 105 5.71 2.60 -3.40
C VAL A 105 5.16 3.58 -2.39
N TRP A 106 4.93 3.15 -1.15
CA TRP A 106 4.36 4.05 -0.14
C TRP A 106 5.34 5.17 0.24
N THR A 107 6.60 4.82 0.49
CA THR A 107 7.68 5.81 0.77
C THR A 107 7.85 6.80 -0.39
N VAL A 108 7.84 6.31 -1.64
CA VAL A 108 7.94 7.18 -2.83
C VAL A 108 6.74 8.10 -2.97
N LEU A 109 5.51 7.61 -2.75
CA LEU A 109 4.31 8.42 -2.80
C LEU A 109 4.36 9.55 -1.76
N LEU A 110 4.54 9.22 -0.49
CA LEU A 110 4.62 10.22 0.57
C LEU A 110 5.82 11.14 0.37
N GLY A 111 7.00 10.61 0.02
CA GLY A 111 8.21 11.38 -0.22
C GLY A 111 8.09 12.36 -1.39
N THR A 112 7.32 12.02 -2.42
CA THR A 112 7.00 12.97 -3.50
C THR A 112 6.25 14.18 -2.95
N PHE A 113 5.29 13.99 -2.04
CA PHE A 113 4.59 15.11 -1.41
C PHE A 113 5.45 15.82 -0.38
N SER A 114 6.36 15.14 0.32
CA SER A 114 7.36 15.77 1.19
C SER A 114 8.29 16.69 0.39
N PHE A 115 8.75 16.26 -0.78
CA PHE A 115 9.53 17.08 -1.71
C PHE A 115 8.76 18.34 -2.16
N LEU A 116 7.42 18.26 -2.26
CA LEU A 116 6.55 19.39 -2.56
C LEU A 116 6.18 20.25 -1.32
N GLY A 117 6.76 19.96 -0.16
CA GLY A 117 6.61 20.74 1.08
C GLY A 117 5.66 20.13 2.12
N ALA A 118 5.07 18.96 1.90
CA ALA A 118 4.24 18.27 2.89
C ALA A 118 5.11 17.45 3.86
N VAL A 119 5.90 18.11 4.70
CA VAL A 119 6.92 17.49 5.56
C VAL A 119 6.45 17.21 7.00
N THR A 120 5.35 17.81 7.45
CA THR A 120 4.83 17.57 8.79
C THR A 120 3.91 16.36 8.82
N VAL A 121 3.76 15.75 10.00
CA VAL A 121 2.84 14.60 10.22
C VAL A 121 1.44 14.91 9.71
N LEU A 122 0.86 16.03 10.14
CA LEU A 122 -0.51 16.41 9.74
C LEU A 122 -0.65 16.61 8.23
N GLN A 123 0.34 17.25 7.58
CA GLN A 123 0.32 17.42 6.12
C GLN A 123 0.34 16.07 5.39
N GLN A 124 1.21 15.15 5.81
CA GLN A 124 1.28 13.81 5.23
C GLN A 124 0.03 12.99 5.52
N GLN A 125 -0.58 13.11 6.70
CA GLN A 125 -1.86 12.47 7.02
C GLN A 125 -2.99 12.95 6.10
N VAL A 126 -3.06 14.25 5.83
CA VAL A 126 -4.03 14.82 4.86
C VAL A 126 -3.76 14.31 3.45
N VAL A 127 -2.48 14.27 3.03
CA VAL A 127 -2.08 13.69 1.73
C VAL A 127 -2.50 12.23 1.65
N ALA A 128 -2.23 11.43 2.67
CA ALA A 128 -2.58 10.01 2.69
C ALA A 128 -4.10 9.80 2.64
N ALA A 129 -4.87 10.62 3.35
CA ALA A 129 -6.33 10.63 3.27
C ALA A 129 -6.84 10.89 1.83
N LEU A 130 -6.20 11.79 1.10
CA LEU A 130 -6.52 12.05 -0.31
C LEU A 130 -6.07 10.91 -1.23
N LEU A 131 -4.91 10.28 -0.95
CA LEU A 131 -4.42 9.10 -1.65
C LEU A 131 -5.29 7.86 -1.43
N GLY A 132 -6.15 7.83 -0.41
CA GLY A 132 -7.19 6.81 -0.21
C GLY A 132 -8.39 6.92 -1.17
N ILE A 133 -8.61 8.09 -1.80
CA ILE A 133 -9.74 8.30 -2.73
C ILE A 133 -9.70 7.34 -3.95
N PRO A 134 -8.55 7.11 -4.60
CA PRO A 134 -8.43 6.12 -5.67
C PRO A 134 -8.98 4.74 -5.32
N ALA A 135 -8.84 4.28 -4.07
CA ALA A 135 -9.39 2.99 -3.64
C ALA A 135 -10.92 2.94 -3.78
N ILE A 136 -11.63 4.01 -3.40
CA ILE A 136 -13.10 4.11 -3.54
C ILE A 136 -13.50 4.00 -5.02
N VAL A 137 -12.81 4.76 -5.87
CA VAL A 137 -13.08 4.79 -7.32
C VAL A 137 -12.82 3.42 -7.95
N LEU A 138 -11.67 2.80 -7.63
CA LEU A 138 -11.28 1.51 -8.20
C LEU A 138 -12.18 0.37 -7.72
N ILE A 139 -12.59 0.35 -6.46
CA ILE A 139 -13.57 -0.61 -5.92
C ILE A 139 -14.93 -0.41 -6.62
N GLY A 140 -15.33 0.82 -6.86
CA GLY A 140 -16.56 1.12 -7.62
C GLY A 140 -16.49 0.64 -9.08
N LEU A 141 -15.37 0.87 -9.75
CA LEU A 141 -15.13 0.38 -11.10
C LEU A 141 -15.07 -1.15 -11.16
N LEU A 142 -14.43 -1.77 -10.17
CA LEU A 142 -14.36 -3.23 -10.04
C LEU A 142 -15.76 -3.83 -9.87
N GLY A 143 -16.60 -3.28 -8.99
CA GLY A 143 -17.97 -3.71 -8.79
C GLY A 143 -18.84 -3.55 -10.05
N ARG A 144 -18.68 -2.44 -10.78
CA ARG A 144 -19.31 -2.24 -12.09
C ARG A 144 -18.88 -3.29 -13.11
N GLU A 145 -17.59 -3.56 -13.18
CA GLU A 145 -17.01 -4.55 -14.10
C GLU A 145 -17.48 -5.98 -13.75
N LEU A 146 -17.64 -6.30 -12.47
CA LEU A 146 -18.13 -7.61 -12.02
C LEU A 146 -19.56 -7.89 -12.48
N ARG A 147 -20.47 -6.93 -12.34
CA ARG A 147 -21.89 -7.18 -12.63
C ARG A 147 -22.67 -5.98 -13.18
N SER A 148 -22.64 -4.81 -12.51
CA SER A 148 -23.51 -3.69 -12.86
C SER A 148 -23.07 -2.38 -12.22
N GLU A 149 -23.56 -1.24 -12.76
CA GLU A 149 -23.37 0.10 -12.18
C GLU A 149 -23.91 0.19 -10.75
N ARG A 150 -25.03 -0.48 -10.46
CA ARG A 150 -25.59 -0.53 -9.11
C ARG A 150 -24.65 -1.19 -8.13
N LEU A 151 -24.07 -2.35 -8.49
CA LEU A 151 -23.08 -3.03 -7.64
C LEU A 151 -21.84 -2.16 -7.45
N GLY A 152 -21.39 -1.47 -8.50
CA GLY A 152 -20.26 -0.55 -8.42
C GLY A 152 -20.50 0.61 -7.44
N LEU A 153 -21.69 1.23 -7.46
CA LEU A 153 -22.01 2.31 -6.53
C LEU A 153 -22.15 1.80 -5.07
N ILE A 154 -22.74 0.62 -4.86
CA ILE A 154 -22.82 0.00 -3.54
C ILE A 154 -21.42 -0.29 -3.00
N ALA A 155 -20.56 -0.91 -3.80
CA ALA A 155 -19.19 -1.22 -3.42
C ALA A 155 -18.38 0.05 -3.09
N ALA A 156 -18.51 1.10 -3.90
CA ALA A 156 -17.87 2.39 -3.64
C ALA A 156 -18.39 3.05 -2.35
N SER A 157 -19.71 2.98 -2.09
CA SER A 157 -20.29 3.52 -0.85
C SER A 157 -19.78 2.78 0.39
N LEU A 158 -19.67 1.46 0.32
CA LEU A 158 -19.07 0.66 1.39
C LEU A 158 -17.60 1.03 1.58
N ALA A 159 -16.80 1.14 0.52
CA ALA A 159 -15.41 1.54 0.59
C ALA A 159 -15.22 2.97 1.15
N ALA A 160 -16.18 3.86 0.90
CA ALA A 160 -16.17 5.22 1.43
C ALA A 160 -16.48 5.27 2.93
N SER A 161 -17.40 4.43 3.43
CA SER A 161 -17.93 4.49 4.79
C SER A 161 -17.34 3.46 5.77
N TYR A 162 -16.82 2.32 5.29
CA TYR A 162 -16.31 1.26 6.14
C TYR A 162 -14.93 1.58 6.73
N ALA A 163 -14.89 1.84 8.04
CA ALA A 163 -13.71 2.38 8.72
C ALA A 163 -12.45 1.53 8.54
N PHE A 164 -12.53 0.20 8.55
CA PHE A 164 -11.38 -0.68 8.37
C PHE A 164 -10.70 -0.56 6.99
N ILE A 165 -11.37 0.02 5.99
CA ILE A 165 -10.74 0.32 4.70
C ILE A 165 -9.95 1.64 4.76
N TRP A 166 -10.44 2.66 5.50
CA TRP A 166 -9.89 3.99 5.39
C TRP A 166 -9.20 4.52 6.66
N VAL A 167 -9.30 3.85 7.82
CA VAL A 167 -8.59 4.30 9.02
C VAL A 167 -7.08 4.36 8.82
N ASN A 168 -6.54 3.43 8.04
CA ASN A 168 -5.12 3.37 7.71
C ASN A 168 -4.63 4.56 6.88
N ASP A 169 -5.52 5.25 6.15
CA ASP A 169 -5.16 6.41 5.34
C ASP A 169 -4.60 7.52 6.25
N GLY A 170 -5.32 7.90 7.30
CA GLY A 170 -4.87 8.89 8.27
C GLY A 170 -3.74 8.42 9.20
N LEU A 171 -3.53 7.11 9.32
CA LEU A 171 -2.44 6.52 10.10
C LEU A 171 -1.12 6.41 9.31
N LEU A 172 -1.04 6.92 8.09
CA LEU A 172 0.12 6.85 7.20
C LEU A 172 0.57 5.43 6.86
N MET A 173 -0.36 4.47 6.81
CA MET A 173 -0.04 3.07 6.56
C MET A 173 -0.02 2.73 5.06
N ALA A 174 0.87 1.83 4.67
CA ALA A 174 1.01 1.38 3.27
C ALA A 174 -0.24 0.69 2.72
N GLU A 175 -1.16 0.27 3.58
CA GLU A 175 -2.47 -0.29 3.24
C GLU A 175 -3.28 0.63 2.34
N THR A 176 -3.13 1.95 2.49
CA THR A 176 -3.76 2.95 1.61
C THR A 176 -3.44 2.71 0.13
N ALA A 177 -2.15 2.58 -0.19
CA ALA A 177 -1.72 2.27 -1.55
C ALA A 177 -2.05 0.82 -1.95
N ALA A 178 -1.91 -0.13 -1.01
CA ALA A 178 -2.13 -1.54 -1.25
C ALA A 178 -3.59 -1.85 -1.62
N ILE A 179 -4.57 -1.27 -0.93
CA ILE A 179 -6.00 -1.45 -1.23
C ILE A 179 -6.32 -0.92 -2.63
N ALA A 180 -5.84 0.29 -2.97
CA ALA A 180 -6.02 0.86 -4.30
C ALA A 180 -5.37 -0.01 -5.39
N ALA A 181 -4.13 -0.47 -5.16
CA ALA A 181 -3.40 -1.31 -6.10
C ALA A 181 -4.03 -2.70 -6.27
N ALA A 182 -4.51 -3.33 -5.21
CA ALA A 182 -5.23 -4.60 -5.27
C ALA A 182 -6.54 -4.47 -6.06
N ALA A 183 -7.32 -3.40 -5.81
CA ALA A 183 -8.54 -3.12 -6.55
C ALA A 183 -8.26 -2.84 -8.04
N ALA A 184 -7.20 -2.07 -8.36
CA ALA A 184 -6.76 -1.81 -9.72
C ALA A 184 -6.32 -3.09 -10.43
N THR A 185 -5.54 -3.94 -9.77
CA THR A 185 -5.07 -5.22 -10.33
C THR A 185 -6.24 -6.15 -10.62
N SER A 186 -7.18 -6.26 -9.68
CA SER A 186 -8.40 -7.06 -9.85
C SER A 186 -9.27 -6.53 -11.00
N TRP A 187 -9.44 -5.21 -11.09
CA TRP A 187 -10.17 -4.58 -12.19
C TRP A 187 -9.50 -4.79 -13.56
N ALA A 188 -8.18 -4.60 -13.62
CA ALA A 188 -7.41 -4.88 -14.83
C ALA A 188 -7.48 -6.36 -15.22
N GLY A 189 -7.40 -7.28 -14.25
CA GLY A 189 -7.57 -8.72 -14.44
C GLY A 189 -8.93 -9.09 -15.02
N LEU A 190 -10.03 -8.53 -14.50
CA LEU A 190 -11.37 -8.74 -15.08
C LEU A 190 -11.50 -8.22 -16.52
N ARG A 191 -10.92 -7.06 -16.81
CA ARG A 191 -10.89 -6.53 -18.17
C ARG A 191 -10.05 -7.39 -19.10
N PHE A 192 -8.96 -7.94 -18.60
CA PHE A 192 -8.15 -8.92 -19.31
C PHE A 192 -8.95 -10.23 -19.53
N ALA A 193 -9.70 -10.71 -18.55
CA ALA A 193 -10.55 -11.89 -18.68
C ALA A 193 -11.63 -11.74 -19.76
N ARG A 194 -12.27 -10.57 -19.84
CA ARG A 194 -13.33 -10.32 -20.85
C ARG A 194 -12.81 -10.23 -22.28
N ASN A 195 -11.61 -9.76 -22.45
CA ASN A 195 -10.94 -9.68 -23.75
C ASN A 195 -9.43 -9.86 -23.54
N PRO A 196 -8.92 -11.05 -23.69
CA PRO A 196 -7.52 -11.39 -23.39
C PRO A 196 -6.57 -10.93 -24.49
N SER A 197 -6.52 -9.61 -24.76
CA SER A 197 -5.58 -8.99 -25.68
C SER A 197 -4.19 -8.79 -25.06
N LEU A 198 -3.15 -8.70 -25.91
CA LEU A 198 -1.78 -8.47 -25.47
C LEU A 198 -1.64 -7.17 -24.66
N ARG A 199 -2.28 -6.07 -25.13
CA ARG A 199 -2.28 -4.78 -24.43
C ARG A 199 -2.85 -4.91 -23.01
N ARG A 200 -3.94 -5.67 -22.84
CA ARG A 200 -4.54 -5.87 -21.51
C ARG A 200 -3.69 -6.75 -20.61
N ALA A 201 -3.00 -7.75 -21.17
CA ALA A 201 -2.02 -8.54 -20.43
C ALA A 201 -0.87 -7.67 -19.90
N VAL A 202 -0.31 -6.79 -20.75
CA VAL A 202 0.74 -5.83 -20.33
C VAL A 202 0.24 -4.88 -19.24
N VAL A 203 -0.95 -4.26 -19.43
CA VAL A 203 -1.54 -3.36 -18.41
C VAL A 203 -1.77 -4.09 -17.09
N PHE A 204 -2.30 -5.31 -17.14
CA PHE A 204 -2.50 -6.14 -15.95
C PHE A 204 -1.18 -6.45 -15.23
N GLY A 205 -0.12 -6.79 -15.99
CA GLY A 205 1.21 -7.02 -15.45
C GLY A 205 1.82 -5.77 -14.80
N LEU A 206 1.73 -4.59 -15.44
CA LEU A 206 2.23 -3.33 -14.89
C LEU A 206 1.50 -2.95 -13.58
N VAL A 207 0.16 -3.02 -13.58
CA VAL A 207 -0.63 -2.69 -12.40
C VAL A 207 -0.36 -3.67 -11.26
N GLY A 208 -0.23 -4.96 -11.57
CA GLY A 208 0.12 -5.98 -10.59
C GLY A 208 1.55 -5.85 -10.05
N GLY A 209 2.51 -5.42 -10.88
CA GLY A 209 3.85 -5.07 -10.44
C GLY A 209 3.85 -3.89 -9.48
N LEU A 210 3.03 -2.86 -9.76
CA LEU A 210 2.84 -1.73 -8.84
C LEU A 210 2.22 -2.19 -7.50
N ALA A 211 1.28 -3.12 -7.55
CA ALA A 211 0.70 -3.71 -6.35
C ALA A 211 1.76 -4.46 -5.53
N ALA A 212 2.62 -5.25 -6.15
CA ALA A 212 3.72 -5.94 -5.49
C ALA A 212 4.74 -4.98 -4.87
N LEU A 213 5.00 -3.82 -5.50
CA LEU A 213 5.84 -2.75 -4.95
C LEU A 213 5.12 -1.92 -3.87
N SER A 214 3.82 -2.08 -3.70
CA SER A 214 3.07 -1.53 -2.56
C SER A 214 3.09 -2.49 -1.36
N ARG A 215 2.85 -3.78 -1.61
CA ARG A 215 2.96 -4.88 -0.65
C ARG A 215 3.33 -6.17 -1.38
N ALA A 216 4.39 -6.82 -0.94
CA ALA A 216 5.00 -7.96 -1.65
C ALA A 216 4.02 -9.13 -1.88
N GLU A 217 3.13 -9.41 -0.93
CA GLU A 217 2.13 -10.46 -0.99
C GLU A 217 1.11 -10.28 -2.12
N LEU A 218 0.89 -9.05 -2.59
CA LEU A 218 -0.01 -8.77 -3.72
C LEU A 218 0.52 -9.30 -5.06
N LEU A 219 1.80 -9.67 -5.12
CA LEU A 219 2.37 -10.37 -6.28
C LEU A 219 1.62 -11.66 -6.59
N LEU A 220 1.08 -12.35 -5.59
CA LEU A 220 0.34 -13.61 -5.75
C LEU A 220 -0.95 -13.46 -6.56
N ILE A 221 -1.54 -12.27 -6.62
CA ILE A 221 -2.75 -12.01 -7.41
C ILE A 221 -2.48 -12.26 -8.91
N LEU A 222 -1.28 -11.93 -9.39
CA LEU A 222 -0.93 -12.04 -10.80
C LEU A 222 -0.97 -13.47 -11.34
N PRO A 223 -0.21 -14.45 -10.81
CA PRO A 223 -0.24 -15.81 -11.33
C PRO A 223 -1.62 -16.44 -11.15
N LEU A 224 -2.32 -16.20 -10.03
CA LEU A 224 -3.64 -16.75 -9.77
C LEU A 224 -4.67 -16.26 -10.79
N LEU A 225 -4.78 -14.94 -10.99
CA LEU A 225 -5.72 -14.40 -11.98
C LEU A 225 -5.29 -14.73 -13.42
N THR A 226 -4.00 -14.72 -13.74
CA THR A 226 -3.50 -15.13 -15.07
C THR A 226 -3.93 -16.55 -15.37
N ALA A 227 -3.72 -17.48 -14.45
CA ALA A 227 -4.12 -18.87 -14.62
C ALA A 227 -5.63 -19.01 -14.87
N VAL A 228 -6.46 -18.38 -14.02
CA VAL A 228 -7.93 -18.42 -14.17
C VAL A 228 -8.38 -17.84 -15.52
N VAL A 229 -7.84 -16.70 -15.92
CA VAL A 229 -8.22 -16.01 -17.16
C VAL A 229 -7.83 -16.85 -18.38
N LEU A 230 -6.60 -17.36 -18.43
CA LEU A 230 -6.10 -18.07 -19.58
C LEU A 230 -6.66 -19.48 -19.71
N LEU A 231 -6.88 -20.19 -18.59
CA LEU A 231 -7.48 -21.51 -18.61
C LEU A 231 -8.95 -21.48 -19.07
N ARG A 232 -9.67 -20.38 -18.77
CA ARG A 232 -11.07 -20.21 -19.21
C ARG A 232 -11.22 -19.56 -20.59
N SER A 233 -10.12 -19.11 -21.20
CA SER A 233 -10.16 -18.50 -22.53
C SER A 233 -10.20 -19.57 -23.63
N GLU A 234 -10.77 -19.22 -24.80
CA GLU A 234 -10.76 -20.06 -26.01
C GLU A 234 -9.46 -19.93 -26.81
N LEU A 235 -8.45 -19.28 -26.27
CA LEU A 235 -7.15 -19.10 -26.91
C LEU A 235 -6.38 -20.40 -27.05
N SER A 236 -5.60 -20.51 -28.13
CA SER A 236 -4.62 -21.59 -28.28
C SER A 236 -3.54 -21.53 -27.19
N TRP A 237 -2.89 -22.64 -26.89
CA TRP A 237 -1.83 -22.71 -25.88
C TRP A 237 -0.67 -21.72 -26.17
N ARG A 238 -0.33 -21.54 -27.43
CA ARG A 238 0.69 -20.57 -27.86
C ARG A 238 0.26 -19.15 -27.52
N GLU A 239 -0.99 -18.78 -27.79
CA GLU A 239 -1.52 -17.46 -27.48
C GLU A 239 -1.63 -17.20 -25.98
N ARG A 240 -2.01 -18.23 -25.20
CA ARG A 240 -2.00 -18.17 -23.72
C ARG A 240 -0.59 -17.90 -23.21
N GLY A 241 0.40 -18.64 -23.72
CA GLY A 241 1.82 -18.45 -23.37
C GLY A 241 2.30 -17.04 -23.68
N ILE A 242 2.00 -16.49 -24.87
CA ILE A 242 2.39 -15.12 -25.25
C ILE A 242 1.81 -14.09 -24.27
N ARG A 243 0.54 -14.22 -23.88
CA ARG A 243 -0.11 -13.28 -22.97
C ARG A 243 0.39 -13.41 -21.53
N ALA A 244 0.61 -14.63 -21.06
CA ALA A 244 1.24 -14.87 -19.76
C ALA A 244 2.65 -14.26 -19.69
N SER A 245 3.46 -14.52 -20.72
CA SER A 245 4.81 -13.97 -20.81
C SER A 245 4.81 -12.44 -20.90
N ALA A 246 3.86 -11.85 -21.62
CA ALA A 246 3.74 -10.40 -21.70
C ALA A 246 3.35 -9.77 -20.35
N ALA A 247 2.42 -10.38 -19.61
CA ALA A 247 2.08 -9.92 -18.27
C ALA A 247 3.27 -10.07 -17.32
N ALA A 248 3.95 -11.22 -17.32
CA ALA A 248 5.12 -11.48 -16.51
C ALA A 248 6.27 -10.51 -16.84
N ALA A 249 6.58 -10.31 -18.13
CA ALA A 249 7.64 -9.37 -18.56
C ALA A 249 7.33 -7.93 -18.14
N ALA A 250 6.08 -7.50 -18.26
CA ALA A 250 5.66 -6.17 -17.81
C ALA A 250 5.79 -6.01 -16.28
N THR A 251 5.44 -7.04 -15.52
CA THR A 251 5.64 -7.09 -14.07
C THR A 251 7.13 -6.99 -13.72
N LEU A 252 7.95 -7.86 -14.31
CA LEU A 252 9.39 -7.91 -14.04
C LEU A 252 10.09 -6.60 -14.43
N LEU A 253 9.69 -5.97 -15.55
CA LEU A 253 10.20 -4.67 -15.95
C LEU A 253 9.93 -3.60 -14.89
N LEU A 254 8.73 -3.59 -14.30
CA LEU A 254 8.39 -2.62 -13.25
C LEU A 254 9.09 -2.92 -11.92
N LEU A 255 9.27 -4.18 -11.58
CA LEU A 255 9.99 -4.60 -10.37
C LEU A 255 11.51 -4.40 -10.46
N SER A 256 12.06 -4.46 -11.68
CA SER A 256 13.52 -4.53 -11.90
C SER A 256 14.32 -3.39 -11.25
N PRO A 257 13.91 -2.11 -11.25
CA PRO A 257 14.71 -1.06 -10.60
C PRO A 257 14.89 -1.30 -9.10
N TRP A 258 13.82 -1.73 -8.43
CA TRP A 258 13.85 -2.04 -7.00
C TRP A 258 14.66 -3.30 -6.69
N VAL A 259 14.44 -4.36 -7.46
CA VAL A 259 15.16 -5.63 -7.31
C VAL A 259 16.65 -5.45 -7.56
N VAL A 260 17.02 -4.75 -8.64
CA VAL A 260 18.42 -4.47 -8.97
C VAL A 260 19.09 -3.64 -7.87
N ARG A 261 18.42 -2.57 -7.40
CA ARG A 261 18.91 -1.79 -6.25
C ARG A 261 19.20 -2.70 -5.05
N ASN A 262 18.25 -3.57 -4.70
CA ASN A 262 18.39 -4.43 -3.53
C ASN A 262 19.53 -5.44 -3.69
N LEU A 263 19.67 -6.06 -4.86
CA LEU A 263 20.75 -6.98 -5.15
C LEU A 263 22.15 -6.33 -5.18
N LEU A 264 22.23 -5.02 -5.40
CA LEU A 264 23.48 -4.25 -5.35
C LEU A 264 23.84 -3.74 -3.96
N VAL A 265 22.84 -3.58 -3.09
CA VAL A 265 22.99 -2.92 -1.78
C VAL A 265 23.16 -3.93 -0.64
N PHE A 266 22.48 -5.09 -0.73
CA PHE A 266 22.50 -6.11 0.32
C PHE A 266 23.44 -7.25 -0.07
N GLU A 267 24.14 -7.80 0.92
CA GLU A 267 24.99 -8.99 0.76
C GLU A 267 24.17 -10.24 0.44
N GLU A 268 23.01 -10.39 1.09
CA GLU A 268 22.07 -11.47 0.83
C GLU A 268 21.03 -11.05 -0.20
N PRO A 269 20.53 -12.00 -1.04
CA PRO A 269 19.54 -11.69 -2.08
C PRO A 269 18.21 -11.19 -1.50
N VAL A 270 17.90 -9.92 -1.67
CA VAL A 270 16.63 -9.29 -1.31
C VAL A 270 15.87 -8.91 -2.59
N PHE A 271 14.69 -9.47 -2.81
CA PHE A 271 13.90 -9.17 -4.01
C PHE A 271 12.93 -7.99 -3.77
N LEU A 272 11.93 -8.14 -2.92
CA LEU A 272 10.92 -7.10 -2.66
C LEU A 272 11.03 -6.49 -1.27
N SER A 273 11.26 -7.31 -0.26
CA SER A 273 11.37 -6.92 1.15
C SER A 273 12.22 -7.94 1.90
N ASN A 274 12.94 -7.50 2.92
CA ASN A 274 13.73 -8.34 3.81
C ASN A 274 13.07 -8.59 5.18
N GLY A 275 11.87 -8.02 5.42
CA GLY A 275 11.15 -8.19 6.69
C GLY A 275 10.48 -9.54 6.90
N ALA A 276 10.40 -10.40 5.86
CA ALA A 276 9.64 -11.66 5.95
C ALA A 276 10.13 -12.62 7.03
N GLY A 277 11.45 -12.72 7.22
CA GLY A 277 12.05 -13.57 8.27
C GLY A 277 11.67 -13.09 9.67
N THR A 278 11.75 -11.80 9.92
CA THR A 278 11.37 -11.18 11.20
C THR A 278 9.89 -11.41 11.50
N VAL A 279 9.00 -11.15 10.53
CA VAL A 279 7.56 -11.38 10.70
C VAL A 279 7.27 -12.86 10.98
N LEU A 280 7.97 -13.78 10.30
CA LEU A 280 7.79 -15.21 10.51
C LEU A 280 8.16 -15.62 11.94
N VAL A 281 9.27 -15.12 12.49
CA VAL A 281 9.67 -15.38 13.88
C VAL A 281 8.67 -14.76 14.85
N GLN A 282 8.29 -13.51 14.66
CA GLN A 282 7.33 -12.79 15.50
C GLN A 282 5.92 -13.41 15.50
N ALA A 283 5.55 -14.06 14.41
CA ALA A 283 4.25 -14.73 14.27
C ALA A 283 4.28 -16.22 14.71
N ASN A 284 5.44 -16.79 15.04
CA ASN A 284 5.61 -18.22 15.34
C ASN A 284 6.42 -18.45 16.61
N CYS A 285 6.21 -17.65 17.64
CA CYS A 285 6.84 -17.82 18.93
C CYS A 285 5.84 -18.33 19.99
N ASP A 286 6.34 -18.76 21.15
CA ASP A 286 5.53 -19.39 22.19
C ASP A 286 4.28 -18.58 22.60
N PRO A 287 4.38 -17.24 22.86
CA PRO A 287 3.20 -16.44 23.18
C PRO A 287 2.14 -16.36 22.07
N THR A 288 2.50 -16.63 20.81
CA THR A 288 1.54 -16.68 19.70
C THR A 288 0.62 -17.90 19.81
N TYR A 289 1.11 -18.98 20.40
CA TYR A 289 0.38 -20.24 20.52
C TYR A 289 -0.18 -20.51 21.90
N HIS A 290 0.26 -19.76 22.93
CA HIS A 290 -0.13 -19.98 24.32
C HIS A 290 -0.38 -18.67 25.08
N GLY A 291 -1.32 -18.71 26.04
CA GLY A 291 -1.60 -17.59 26.95
C GLY A 291 -2.53 -16.52 26.37
N ASP A 292 -2.48 -15.33 26.97
CA ASP A 292 -3.43 -14.22 26.72
C ASP A 292 -3.31 -13.60 25.31
N PHE A 293 -2.20 -13.85 24.64
CA PHE A 293 -1.91 -13.30 23.29
C PHE A 293 -2.03 -14.34 22.17
N LEU A 294 -2.79 -15.39 22.43
CA LEU A 294 -3.04 -16.46 21.44
C LEU A 294 -3.51 -15.87 20.10
N GLY A 295 -2.77 -16.18 19.02
CA GLY A 295 -3.03 -15.73 17.67
C GLY A 295 -2.48 -14.35 17.30
N TYR A 296 -1.83 -13.65 18.24
CA TYR A 296 -1.16 -12.38 17.95
C TYR A 296 0.33 -12.59 17.70
N TRP A 297 0.87 -11.88 16.71
CA TRP A 297 2.32 -11.77 16.55
C TRP A 297 2.91 -10.85 17.64
N ARG A 298 4.17 -11.09 18.01
CA ARG A 298 4.84 -10.38 19.09
C ARG A 298 6.20 -9.87 18.64
N ILE A 299 6.39 -8.55 18.75
CA ILE A 299 7.64 -7.89 18.35
C ILE A 299 8.84 -8.39 19.17
N GLU A 300 8.60 -8.73 20.45
CA GLU A 300 9.63 -9.22 21.37
C GLU A 300 10.23 -10.56 20.94
N CYS A 301 9.50 -11.35 20.16
CA CYS A 301 9.98 -12.64 19.68
C CYS A 301 11.05 -12.53 18.58
N GLY A 302 11.18 -11.38 17.96
CA GLY A 302 12.18 -11.13 16.90
C GLY A 302 13.51 -10.60 17.43
N HIS A 303 13.61 -10.30 18.72
CA HIS A 303 14.83 -9.82 19.35
C HIS A 303 15.37 -10.87 20.31
N PRO A 304 16.67 -11.22 20.25
CA PRO A 304 17.29 -11.94 21.36
C PRO A 304 17.13 -11.06 22.60
N ALA A 305 16.47 -11.58 23.62
CA ALA A 305 16.06 -10.85 24.80
C ALA A 305 17.25 -10.11 25.44
N PRO A 306 17.25 -8.76 25.48
CA PRO A 306 18.13 -8.03 26.39
C PRO A 306 17.56 -8.01 27.82
N PHE A 307 16.36 -8.55 28.01
CA PHE A 307 15.67 -8.62 29.31
C PHE A 307 15.31 -10.09 29.54
N GLY A 308 15.94 -10.68 30.56
CA GLY A 308 15.73 -12.07 30.96
C GLY A 308 14.23 -12.44 31.12
N PRO A 309 13.94 -13.73 31.37
CA PRO A 309 12.57 -14.21 31.42
C PRO A 309 11.75 -13.42 32.46
N ILE A 310 10.62 -12.92 32.01
CA ILE A 310 9.59 -12.33 32.87
C ILE A 310 8.90 -13.48 33.62
#